data_50ecdb068c8b27c26b93bf98bbc9c37e
#
_entry.id   50ecdb068c8b27c26b93bf98bbc9c37e
#
_cell.length_a   1.000
_cell.length_b   1.000
_cell.length_c   1.000
_cell.angle_alpha   90.00
_cell.angle_beta   90.00
_cell.angle_gamma   90.00
#
_symmetry.space_group_name_H-M   'P 1'
#
loop_
_entity.id
_entity.type
_entity.pdbx_description
1 polymer ?
#
loop_
_entity_poly.entity_id
_entity_poly.type
_entity_poly.pdbx_seq_one_letter_code
_entity_poly.pdbx_strand_id
1 'polypeptide(L)'
;MSDLKYRLYGYMHHTAKKILGHSNMSVGNILSSSSIKMGANTADASKLWNSFIQSAEIPSGLEHAGTLYAGYIGESQEWCLPSWIWTNAATIRANCANSSIEKAKALADKLAEQQQECGGWIVRNDYDKQGAIPMLAPNDSAYMANNAFVELYLSTKEQKYLDIARRCADWIIETARPDGIVYTGYNMRDEKWDKSCVIVDTGFTGGLFSRLYEITHEEKYLNFLKRFVDRYIELFYNPSAYGFCTSIDKDNHQQGGMFGRGQAWALEGLIPAYKVLKDNKIKMVIDATIDNLIKMQCNNGGWAYNLTKPLMGEDCKAVSVIAKDMMEWYAFTNDMRIRRSAERALDWCRKHTAIEGEAKGGIFSFCMEGAIVQNLYTACAFVYASAYAIELEQMLKQWTI
;
A
#
# COMPACT_ATOMS: atom_id res chain seq x y z
N MET A 1 10.29 -28.76 -3.76
CA MET A 1 10.72 -28.36 -5.13
C MET A 1 10.54 -26.88 -5.42
N SER A 2 9.68 -26.16 -4.70
CA SER A 2 9.42 -24.72 -4.88
C SER A 2 10.65 -23.83 -4.59
N ASP A 3 11.30 -23.99 -3.43
CA ASP A 3 12.36 -23.09 -2.97
C ASP A 3 13.59 -23.04 -3.91
N LEU A 4 14.03 -24.20 -4.43
CA LEU A 4 15.16 -24.27 -5.35
C LEU A 4 14.86 -23.63 -6.71
N LYS A 5 13.64 -23.82 -7.23
CA LYS A 5 13.18 -23.23 -8.49
C LYS A 5 13.26 -21.71 -8.42
N TYR A 6 12.85 -21.14 -7.33
CA TYR A 6 12.75 -19.71 -7.12
C TYR A 6 14.11 -19.06 -6.80
N ARG A 7 14.97 -19.74 -6.04
CA ARG A 7 16.37 -19.29 -5.87
C ARG A 7 17.12 -19.25 -7.20
N LEU A 8 16.90 -20.25 -8.04
CA LEU A 8 17.46 -20.30 -9.38
C LEU A 8 16.94 -19.16 -10.26
N TYR A 9 15.65 -18.87 -10.17
CA TYR A 9 15.00 -17.75 -10.85
C TYR A 9 15.60 -16.41 -10.40
N GLY A 10 15.73 -16.18 -9.10
CA GLY A 10 16.35 -14.98 -8.55
C GLY A 10 17.79 -14.81 -9.02
N TYR A 11 18.57 -15.88 -9.02
CA TYR A 11 19.95 -15.88 -9.51
C TYR A 11 20.02 -15.58 -11.02
N MET A 12 19.19 -16.21 -11.83
CA MET A 12 19.11 -15.97 -13.28
C MET A 12 18.67 -14.55 -13.58
N HIS A 13 17.71 -14.01 -12.84
CA HIS A 13 17.25 -12.63 -12.97
C HIS A 13 18.37 -11.62 -12.68
N HIS A 14 19.12 -11.80 -11.59
CA HIS A 14 20.27 -10.97 -11.26
C HIS A 14 21.36 -11.04 -12.32
N THR A 15 21.67 -12.24 -12.78
CA THR A 15 22.73 -12.48 -13.77
C THR A 15 22.35 -11.87 -15.12
N ALA A 16 21.12 -12.08 -15.57
CA ALA A 16 20.65 -11.55 -16.84
C ALA A 16 20.57 -10.01 -16.85
N LYS A 17 20.10 -9.35 -15.77
CA LYS A 17 20.15 -7.89 -15.62
C LYS A 17 21.59 -7.36 -15.67
N LYS A 18 22.53 -8.04 -15.03
CA LYS A 18 23.94 -7.68 -15.02
C LYS A 18 24.58 -7.77 -16.42
N ILE A 19 24.20 -8.82 -17.19
CA ILE A 19 24.71 -9.06 -18.54
C ILE A 19 24.09 -8.11 -19.57
N LEU A 20 22.79 -7.86 -19.46
CA LEU A 20 22.05 -7.06 -20.44
C LEU A 20 22.19 -5.55 -20.24
N GLY A 21 22.82 -5.11 -19.14
CA GLY A 21 23.05 -3.68 -18.85
C GLY A 21 21.77 -2.85 -18.70
N HIS A 22 20.62 -3.46 -18.65
CA HIS A 22 19.31 -2.79 -18.59
C HIS A 22 18.82 -2.70 -17.15
N SER A 23 19.01 -1.55 -16.53
CA SER A 23 18.38 -1.23 -15.23
C SER A 23 16.85 -1.25 -15.29
N ASN A 24 16.25 -1.23 -16.48
CA ASN A 24 14.84 -0.92 -16.74
C ASN A 24 14.03 -2.07 -17.36
N MET A 25 14.64 -3.23 -17.59
CA MET A 25 13.91 -4.43 -17.99
C MET A 25 13.82 -5.38 -16.83
N SER A 26 12.61 -5.65 -16.38
CA SER A 26 12.36 -6.80 -15.53
C SER A 26 12.59 -8.05 -16.38
N VAL A 27 13.67 -8.80 -16.10
CA VAL A 27 13.91 -10.11 -16.75
C VAL A 27 12.78 -11.08 -16.41
N GLY A 28 12.13 -10.87 -15.26
CA GLY A 28 10.90 -11.55 -14.93
C GLY A 28 9.80 -11.28 -15.93
N ASN A 29 9.64 -10.04 -16.39
CA ASN A 29 8.69 -9.74 -17.46
C ASN A 29 9.05 -10.47 -18.77
N ILE A 30 10.34 -10.72 -19.04
CA ILE A 30 10.76 -11.51 -20.22
C ILE A 30 10.48 -13.00 -20.01
N LEU A 31 10.74 -13.53 -18.83
CA LEU A 31 10.62 -14.97 -18.57
C LEU A 31 9.19 -15.41 -18.24
N SER A 32 8.40 -14.55 -17.59
CA SER A 32 6.98 -14.80 -17.29
C SER A 32 6.02 -14.29 -18.37
N SER A 33 6.42 -13.33 -19.18
CA SER A 33 5.58 -12.76 -20.25
C SER A 33 5.26 -13.73 -21.38
N SER A 34 5.94 -14.85 -21.46
CA SER A 34 5.59 -15.89 -22.46
C SER A 34 4.22 -16.53 -22.21
N SER A 35 3.66 -16.39 -21.02
CA SER A 35 2.36 -16.97 -20.64
C SER A 35 1.25 -15.96 -20.35
N ILE A 36 1.60 -14.69 -20.09
CA ILE A 36 0.63 -13.64 -19.73
C ILE A 36 0.68 -12.53 -20.78
N LYS A 37 -0.38 -12.42 -21.57
CA LYS A 37 -0.48 -11.36 -22.57
C LYS A 37 -0.93 -10.06 -21.91
N MET A 38 -0.09 -9.05 -21.99
CA MET A 38 -0.28 -7.75 -21.35
C MET A 38 -0.37 -6.61 -22.37
N GLY A 39 -0.91 -5.47 -21.93
CA GLY A 39 -0.96 -4.25 -22.73
C GLY A 39 -2.38 -3.76 -22.98
N ALA A 40 -3.04 -3.21 -21.96
CA ALA A 40 -4.33 -2.57 -22.09
C ALA A 40 -4.22 -1.22 -22.82
N ASN A 41 -5.17 -0.95 -23.70
CA ASN A 41 -5.32 0.38 -24.27
C ASN A 41 -5.94 1.36 -23.24
N THR A 42 -5.79 2.66 -23.49
CA THR A 42 -6.26 3.70 -22.56
C THR A 42 -7.77 3.66 -22.32
N ALA A 43 -8.57 3.29 -23.33
CA ALA A 43 -10.04 3.30 -23.23
C ALA A 43 -10.58 2.15 -22.37
N ASP A 44 -9.88 1.02 -22.32
CA ASP A 44 -10.35 -0.20 -21.66
C ASP A 44 -9.67 -0.45 -20.30
N ALA A 45 -8.56 0.20 -20.02
CA ALA A 45 -7.75 -0.09 -18.83
C ALA A 45 -8.55 -0.07 -17.53
N SER A 46 -9.30 0.99 -17.27
CA SER A 46 -10.10 1.13 -16.06
C SER A 46 -11.20 0.06 -15.93
N LYS A 47 -11.81 -0.35 -17.04
CA LYS A 47 -12.78 -1.45 -17.06
C LYS A 47 -12.11 -2.77 -16.72
N LEU A 48 -10.92 -3.01 -17.26
CA LEU A 48 -10.14 -4.23 -16.97
C LEU A 48 -9.75 -4.29 -15.50
N TRP A 49 -9.24 -3.20 -14.94
CA TRP A 49 -8.89 -3.14 -13.50
C TRP A 49 -10.10 -3.38 -12.59
N ASN A 50 -11.25 -2.78 -12.90
CA ASN A 50 -12.49 -3.05 -12.18
C ASN A 50 -12.94 -4.51 -12.31
N SER A 51 -12.79 -5.12 -13.50
CA SER A 51 -13.11 -6.54 -13.73
C SER A 51 -12.22 -7.46 -12.88
N PHE A 52 -10.91 -7.16 -12.81
CA PHE A 52 -9.97 -7.92 -11.97
C PHE A 52 -10.32 -7.84 -10.48
N ILE A 53 -10.66 -6.63 -10.00
CA ILE A 53 -11.13 -6.45 -8.61
C ILE A 53 -12.37 -7.29 -8.33
N GLN A 54 -13.33 -7.34 -9.26
CA GLN A 54 -14.55 -8.15 -9.11
C GLN A 54 -14.24 -9.65 -9.12
N SER A 55 -13.30 -10.09 -9.96
CA SER A 55 -12.87 -11.49 -9.99
C SER A 55 -12.14 -11.94 -8.73
N ALA A 56 -11.64 -11.00 -7.93
CA ALA A 56 -10.96 -11.28 -6.66
C ALA A 56 -11.94 -11.50 -5.49
N GLU A 57 -13.25 -11.37 -5.68
CA GLU A 57 -14.23 -11.59 -4.63
C GLU A 57 -14.22 -13.04 -4.16
N ILE A 58 -14.14 -13.24 -2.85
CA ILE A 58 -14.14 -14.55 -2.22
C ILE A 58 -15.55 -15.13 -2.30
N PRO A 59 -15.74 -16.32 -2.93
CA PRO A 59 -17.04 -16.92 -3.15
C PRO A 59 -17.81 -17.22 -1.86
N SER A 60 -19.14 -17.22 -1.96
CA SER A 60 -20.03 -17.65 -0.87
C SER A 60 -19.71 -19.08 -0.43
N GLY A 61 -19.72 -19.32 0.88
CA GLY A 61 -19.42 -20.61 1.47
C GLY A 61 -17.95 -20.84 1.84
N LEU A 62 -17.06 -19.92 1.49
CA LEU A 62 -15.68 -19.92 1.96
C LEU A 62 -15.50 -18.95 3.14
N GLU A 63 -14.44 -19.18 3.91
CA GLU A 63 -14.03 -18.23 4.94
C GLU A 63 -13.75 -16.86 4.31
N HIS A 64 -14.15 -15.78 4.96
CA HIS A 64 -14.06 -14.41 4.45
C HIS A 64 -14.90 -14.10 3.20
N ALA A 65 -15.95 -14.89 2.90
CA ALA A 65 -16.85 -14.65 1.77
C ALA A 65 -17.37 -13.20 1.71
N GLY A 66 -17.37 -12.61 0.51
CA GLY A 66 -17.77 -11.23 0.27
C GLY A 66 -16.67 -10.19 0.57
N THR A 67 -15.47 -10.63 0.95
CA THR A 67 -14.25 -9.83 0.91
C THR A 67 -13.37 -10.24 -0.27
N LEU A 68 -12.15 -9.73 -0.39
CA LEU A 68 -11.31 -9.89 -1.57
C LEU A 68 -10.04 -10.69 -1.27
N TYR A 69 -9.62 -11.50 -2.23
CA TYR A 69 -8.23 -11.95 -2.31
C TYR A 69 -7.30 -10.77 -2.59
N ALA A 70 -6.09 -10.80 -2.07
CA ALA A 70 -5.12 -9.74 -2.27
C ALA A 70 -4.56 -9.71 -3.69
N GLY A 71 -4.37 -10.85 -4.31
CA GLY A 71 -3.77 -10.94 -5.62
C GLY A 71 -3.82 -12.33 -6.23
N TYR A 72 -3.27 -12.41 -7.43
CA TYR A 72 -3.20 -13.61 -8.25
C TYR A 72 -1.74 -13.92 -8.60
N ILE A 73 -1.34 -15.18 -8.39
CA ILE A 73 0.01 -15.67 -8.69
C ILE A 73 0.02 -16.31 -10.07
N GLY A 74 0.78 -15.74 -11.00
CA GLY A 74 0.79 -16.18 -12.40
C GLY A 74 1.33 -17.59 -12.62
N GLU A 75 2.34 -17.98 -11.84
CA GLU A 75 2.98 -19.32 -12.00
C GLU A 75 2.11 -20.46 -11.48
N SER A 76 1.42 -20.28 -10.36
CA SER A 76 0.53 -21.31 -9.79
C SER A 76 -0.91 -21.19 -10.28
N GLN A 77 -1.26 -20.06 -10.91
CA GLN A 77 -2.61 -19.73 -11.34
C GLN A 77 -3.61 -19.76 -10.17
N GLU A 78 -3.24 -19.16 -9.05
CA GLU A 78 -4.02 -19.17 -7.81
C GLU A 78 -4.22 -17.77 -7.24
N TRP A 79 -5.40 -17.54 -6.67
CA TRP A 79 -5.68 -16.41 -5.82
C TRP A 79 -5.03 -16.59 -4.45
N CYS A 80 -4.52 -15.53 -3.86
CA CYS A 80 -3.75 -15.58 -2.63
C CYS A 80 -4.14 -14.49 -1.62
N LEU A 81 -3.80 -14.74 -0.35
CA LEU A 81 -4.02 -13.86 0.79
C LEU A 81 -5.49 -13.43 0.90
N PRO A 82 -6.40 -14.31 1.34
CA PRO A 82 -7.81 -13.98 1.49
C PRO A 82 -8.01 -12.92 2.57
N SER A 83 -8.90 -11.97 2.29
CA SER A 83 -9.30 -10.89 3.19
C SER A 83 -8.14 -9.99 3.68
N TRP A 84 -7.11 -9.82 2.87
CA TRP A 84 -6.01 -8.95 3.23
C TRP A 84 -6.48 -7.49 3.37
N ILE A 85 -6.22 -6.91 4.54
CA ILE A 85 -6.76 -5.63 5.00
C ILE A 85 -6.52 -4.48 4.01
N TRP A 86 -5.32 -4.36 3.46
CA TRP A 86 -4.96 -3.28 2.53
C TRP A 86 -5.72 -3.35 1.22
N THR A 87 -5.91 -4.55 0.69
CA THR A 87 -6.65 -4.77 -0.56
C THR A 87 -8.08 -4.29 -0.43
N ASN A 88 -8.74 -4.69 0.65
CA ASN A 88 -10.13 -4.34 0.90
C ASN A 88 -10.28 -2.82 1.10
N ALA A 89 -9.43 -2.21 1.92
CA ALA A 89 -9.48 -0.77 2.18
C ALA A 89 -9.20 0.07 0.92
N ALA A 90 -8.19 -0.28 0.13
CA ALA A 90 -7.91 0.38 -1.15
C ALA A 90 -9.08 0.26 -2.13
N THR A 91 -9.75 -0.91 -2.17
CA THR A 91 -10.91 -1.12 -3.03
C THR A 91 -12.12 -0.29 -2.60
N ILE A 92 -12.37 -0.18 -1.28
CA ILE A 92 -13.44 0.69 -0.76
C ILE A 92 -13.16 2.13 -1.18
N ARG A 93 -11.94 2.62 -1.01
CA ARG A 93 -11.53 3.95 -1.41
C ARG A 93 -11.71 4.17 -2.92
N ALA A 94 -11.27 3.26 -3.76
CA ALA A 94 -11.46 3.33 -5.21
C ALA A 94 -12.94 3.32 -5.61
N ASN A 95 -13.78 2.54 -4.93
CA ASN A 95 -15.22 2.52 -5.14
C ASN A 95 -15.87 3.86 -4.74
N CYS A 96 -15.46 4.49 -3.65
CA CYS A 96 -15.91 5.83 -3.26
C CYS A 96 -15.54 6.85 -4.35
N ALA A 97 -14.29 6.85 -4.80
CA ALA A 97 -13.81 7.73 -5.86
C ALA A 97 -14.58 7.53 -7.19
N ASN A 98 -15.01 6.29 -7.51
CA ASN A 98 -15.81 5.95 -8.69
C ASN A 98 -17.33 6.13 -8.50
N SER A 99 -17.77 6.71 -7.40
CA SER A 99 -19.20 6.82 -7.06
C SER A 99 -19.94 5.47 -6.98
N SER A 100 -19.21 4.38 -6.75
CA SER A 100 -19.75 3.02 -6.57
C SER A 100 -20.03 2.74 -5.08
N ILE A 101 -20.79 3.65 -4.45
CA ILE A 101 -20.96 3.71 -2.99
C ILE A 101 -21.57 2.42 -2.41
N GLU A 102 -22.54 1.81 -3.06
CA GLU A 102 -23.17 0.58 -2.55
C GLU A 102 -22.17 -0.60 -2.51
N LYS A 103 -21.27 -0.70 -3.49
CA LYS A 103 -20.17 -1.70 -3.44
C LYS A 103 -19.19 -1.41 -2.30
N ALA A 104 -18.85 -0.13 -2.11
CA ALA A 104 -17.99 0.28 -0.99
C ALA A 104 -18.63 -0.08 0.36
N LYS A 105 -19.92 0.18 0.54
CA LYS A 105 -20.67 -0.14 1.76
C LYS A 105 -20.73 -1.65 2.01
N ALA A 106 -21.08 -2.45 1.01
CA ALA A 106 -21.17 -3.88 1.14
C ALA A 106 -19.84 -4.51 1.61
N LEU A 107 -18.72 -4.06 1.04
CA LEU A 107 -17.40 -4.53 1.46
C LEU A 107 -17.03 -4.01 2.86
N ALA A 108 -17.30 -2.74 3.14
CA ALA A 108 -16.99 -2.13 4.45
C ALA A 108 -17.79 -2.75 5.59
N ASP A 109 -19.06 -3.09 5.37
CA ASP A 109 -19.89 -3.74 6.39
C ASP A 109 -19.32 -5.12 6.76
N LYS A 110 -18.77 -5.88 5.78
CA LYS A 110 -18.06 -7.14 6.06
C LYS A 110 -16.78 -6.95 6.89
N LEU A 111 -16.07 -5.86 6.67
CA LEU A 111 -14.86 -5.55 7.44
C LEU A 111 -15.18 -4.97 8.82
N ALA A 112 -16.31 -4.27 8.96
CA ALA A 112 -16.80 -3.80 10.24
C ALA A 112 -17.13 -4.97 11.19
N GLU A 113 -17.68 -6.09 10.65
CA GLU A 113 -17.91 -7.32 11.41
C GLU A 113 -16.62 -7.97 11.96
N GLN A 114 -15.46 -7.68 11.34
CA GLN A 114 -14.15 -8.21 11.72
C GLN A 114 -13.39 -7.31 12.72
N GLN A 115 -13.88 -6.09 12.99
CA GLN A 115 -13.26 -5.21 13.96
C GLN A 115 -13.33 -5.82 15.35
N GLN A 116 -12.20 -5.97 16.02
CA GLN A 116 -12.13 -6.51 17.37
C GLN A 116 -12.67 -5.49 18.39
N GLU A 117 -13.04 -5.97 19.59
CA GLU A 117 -13.56 -5.11 20.66
C GLU A 117 -12.65 -3.96 21.03
N CYS A 118 -11.33 -4.15 20.95
CA CYS A 118 -10.35 -3.11 21.17
C CYS A 118 -10.35 -2.00 20.08
N GLY A 119 -10.93 -2.25 18.91
CA GLY A 119 -10.95 -1.32 17.78
C GLY A 119 -9.98 -1.65 16.65
N GLY A 120 -9.06 -2.61 16.83
CA GLY A 120 -8.14 -3.08 15.80
C GLY A 120 -8.70 -4.20 14.93
N TRP A 121 -7.92 -4.63 13.93
CA TRP A 121 -8.21 -5.79 13.09
C TRP A 121 -7.09 -6.82 13.15
N ILE A 122 -7.45 -8.11 13.09
CA ILE A 122 -6.48 -9.19 12.87
C ILE A 122 -6.01 -9.08 11.42
N VAL A 123 -4.70 -8.89 11.24
CA VAL A 123 -4.11 -8.69 9.90
C VAL A 123 -3.48 -9.95 9.34
N ARG A 124 -3.10 -10.87 10.22
CA ARG A 124 -2.54 -12.17 9.86
C ARG A 124 -2.63 -13.13 11.04
N ASN A 125 -2.47 -14.40 10.73
CA ASN A 125 -2.18 -15.43 11.72
C ASN A 125 -0.72 -15.87 11.56
N ASP A 126 0.08 -15.73 12.63
CA ASP A 126 1.35 -16.44 12.74
C ASP A 126 1.07 -17.87 13.23
N TYR A 127 2.03 -18.78 13.11
CA TYR A 127 1.83 -20.18 13.49
C TYR A 127 3.05 -20.70 14.25
N ASP A 128 2.77 -21.46 15.29
CA ASP A 128 3.76 -22.27 15.99
C ASP A 128 3.25 -23.72 16.21
N LYS A 129 3.93 -24.48 17.08
CA LYS A 129 3.54 -25.86 17.40
C LYS A 129 2.18 -25.98 18.09
N GLN A 130 1.66 -24.90 18.65
CA GLN A 130 0.37 -24.84 19.37
C GLN A 130 -0.78 -24.34 18.47
N GLY A 131 -0.50 -23.95 17.21
CA GLY A 131 -1.48 -23.52 16.24
C GLY A 131 -1.39 -22.04 15.87
N ALA A 132 -2.51 -21.48 15.43
CA ALA A 132 -2.60 -20.10 14.96
C ALA A 132 -2.41 -19.07 16.10
N ILE A 133 -1.72 -18.01 15.78
CA ILE A 133 -1.48 -16.86 16.63
C ILE A 133 -2.08 -15.63 15.94
N PRO A 134 -3.28 -15.18 16.30
CA PRO A 134 -3.87 -13.99 15.71
C PRO A 134 -3.05 -12.76 16.06
N MET A 135 -2.70 -11.97 15.03
CA MET A 135 -1.90 -10.76 15.16
C MET A 135 -2.73 -9.52 14.85
N LEU A 136 -2.89 -8.62 15.82
CA LEU A 136 -3.36 -7.27 15.59
C LEU A 136 -2.20 -6.39 15.12
N ALA A 137 -2.48 -5.45 14.23
CA ALA A 137 -1.48 -4.46 13.81
C ALA A 137 -2.08 -3.05 13.81
N PRO A 138 -1.62 -2.16 14.69
CA PRO A 138 -2.15 -0.79 14.76
C PRO A 138 -1.92 0.02 13.48
N ASN A 139 -0.77 -0.15 12.83
CA ASN A 139 -0.43 0.48 11.55
C ASN A 139 -1.41 0.09 10.43
N ASP A 140 -1.65 -1.22 10.26
CA ASP A 140 -2.59 -1.73 9.26
C ASP A 140 -4.03 -1.38 9.62
N SER A 141 -4.36 -1.38 10.91
CA SER A 141 -5.66 -0.94 11.39
C SER A 141 -5.88 0.55 11.14
N ALA A 142 -4.84 1.39 11.30
CA ALA A 142 -4.90 2.81 10.93
C ALA A 142 -5.16 2.99 9.43
N TYR A 143 -4.49 2.19 8.58
CA TYR A 143 -4.74 2.18 7.15
C TYR A 143 -6.20 1.83 6.82
N MET A 144 -6.73 0.74 7.41
CA MET A 144 -8.11 0.33 7.24
C MET A 144 -9.08 1.42 7.70
N ALA A 145 -8.91 1.93 8.91
CA ALA A 145 -9.78 2.96 9.46
C ALA A 145 -9.80 4.21 8.57
N ASN A 146 -8.65 4.64 8.06
CA ASN A 146 -8.52 5.82 7.21
C ASN A 146 -9.09 5.59 5.81
N ASN A 147 -8.58 4.58 5.09
CA ASN A 147 -8.84 4.40 3.66
C ASN A 147 -10.18 3.71 3.35
N ALA A 148 -10.77 2.99 4.32
CA ALA A 148 -12.11 2.45 4.19
C ALA A 148 -13.15 3.31 4.91
N PHE A 149 -13.05 3.43 6.22
CA PHE A 149 -14.15 3.94 7.04
C PHE A 149 -14.23 5.46 7.06
N VAL A 150 -13.12 6.18 7.20
CA VAL A 150 -13.13 7.66 7.07
C VAL A 150 -13.55 8.07 5.65
N GLU A 151 -13.03 7.37 4.63
CA GLU A 151 -13.38 7.65 3.23
C GLU A 151 -14.88 7.45 2.97
N LEU A 152 -15.43 6.34 3.48
CA LEU A 152 -16.85 6.03 3.31
C LEU A 152 -17.74 7.00 4.11
N TYR A 153 -17.32 7.41 5.31
CA TYR A 153 -18.02 8.47 6.05
C TYR A 153 -18.05 9.79 5.26
N LEU A 154 -16.93 10.19 4.67
CA LEU A 154 -16.88 11.43 3.88
C LEU A 154 -17.80 11.37 2.65
N SER A 155 -17.92 10.18 2.05
CA SER A 155 -18.78 9.97 0.89
C SER A 155 -20.27 9.84 1.21
N THR A 156 -20.63 9.30 2.40
CA THR A 156 -22.03 8.95 2.75
C THR A 156 -22.60 9.77 3.89
N LYS A 157 -21.76 10.32 4.77
CA LYS A 157 -22.11 10.96 6.05
C LYS A 157 -22.77 10.00 7.05
N GLU A 158 -22.68 8.68 6.84
CA GLU A 158 -23.19 7.69 7.79
C GLU A 158 -22.30 7.59 9.02
N GLN A 159 -22.81 7.97 10.18
CA GLN A 159 -22.05 8.09 11.44
C GLN A 159 -21.38 6.77 11.85
N LYS A 160 -21.99 5.61 11.56
CA LYS A 160 -21.44 4.29 11.91
C LYS A 160 -20.00 4.10 11.44
N TYR A 161 -19.65 4.62 10.26
CA TYR A 161 -18.30 4.49 9.70
C TYR A 161 -17.29 5.38 10.42
N LEU A 162 -17.68 6.58 10.80
CA LEU A 162 -16.83 7.45 11.61
C LEU A 162 -16.58 6.83 13.00
N ASP A 163 -17.60 6.22 13.61
CA ASP A 163 -17.49 5.59 14.94
C ASP A 163 -16.52 4.39 14.92
N ILE A 164 -16.51 3.60 13.83
CA ILE A 164 -15.55 2.52 13.62
C ILE A 164 -14.11 3.08 13.56
N ALA A 165 -13.90 4.15 12.79
CA ALA A 165 -12.58 4.77 12.67
C ALA A 165 -12.11 5.39 14.01
N ARG A 166 -13.03 6.00 14.76
CA ARG A 166 -12.74 6.58 16.09
C ARG A 166 -12.30 5.50 17.09
N ARG A 167 -13.02 4.38 17.16
CA ARG A 167 -12.63 3.26 18.05
C ARG A 167 -11.21 2.77 17.75
N CYS A 168 -10.87 2.66 16.46
CA CYS A 168 -9.51 2.29 16.06
C CYS A 168 -8.48 3.32 16.52
N ALA A 169 -8.74 4.62 16.30
CA ALA A 169 -7.84 5.68 16.69
C ALA A 169 -7.66 5.76 18.22
N ASP A 170 -8.72 5.58 18.99
CA ASP A 170 -8.67 5.59 20.44
C ASP A 170 -7.82 4.43 20.96
N TRP A 171 -7.98 3.23 20.41
CA TRP A 171 -7.12 2.09 20.72
C TRP A 171 -5.64 2.35 20.38
N ILE A 172 -5.36 3.01 19.26
CA ILE A 172 -4.00 3.37 18.88
C ILE A 172 -3.39 4.37 19.87
N ILE A 173 -4.16 5.37 20.33
CA ILE A 173 -3.69 6.32 21.35
C ILE A 173 -3.31 5.59 22.66
N GLU A 174 -4.13 4.63 23.09
CA GLU A 174 -3.94 3.88 24.34
C GLU A 174 -2.72 2.95 24.28
N THR A 175 -2.41 2.42 23.09
CA THR A 175 -1.41 1.36 22.93
C THR A 175 -0.11 1.80 22.29
N ALA A 176 -0.04 3.04 21.80
CA ALA A 176 1.19 3.59 21.23
C ALA A 176 2.32 3.69 22.26
N ARG A 177 3.54 3.69 21.76
CA ARG A 177 4.73 3.98 22.59
C ARG A 177 4.61 5.37 23.21
N PRO A 178 5.29 5.63 24.34
CA PRO A 178 5.29 6.96 24.97
C PRO A 178 5.71 8.10 24.03
N ASP A 179 6.58 7.80 23.06
CA ASP A 179 7.03 8.75 22.03
C ASP A 179 6.04 8.92 20.85
N GLY A 180 4.91 8.22 20.86
CA GLY A 180 3.85 8.30 19.85
C GLY A 180 3.96 7.29 18.70
N ILE A 181 5.07 6.59 18.56
CA ILE A 181 5.23 5.56 17.54
C ILE A 181 4.36 4.35 17.89
N VAL A 182 3.74 3.74 16.89
CA VAL A 182 2.91 2.54 17.07
C VAL A 182 3.72 1.28 16.77
N TYR A 183 3.42 0.22 17.50
CA TYR A 183 4.04 -1.09 17.26
C TYR A 183 3.48 -1.73 15.98
N THR A 184 4.26 -2.62 15.36
CA THR A 184 3.88 -3.32 14.14
C THR A 184 2.91 -4.48 14.41
N GLY A 185 2.94 -5.09 15.59
CA GLY A 185 2.08 -6.23 15.88
C GLY A 185 1.85 -6.48 17.37
N TYR A 186 0.67 -7.00 17.67
CA TYR A 186 0.28 -7.51 18.97
C TYR A 186 -0.16 -8.96 18.84
N ASN A 187 0.54 -9.85 19.53
CA ASN A 187 0.21 -11.26 19.62
C ASN A 187 -0.96 -11.43 20.62
N MET A 188 -2.15 -11.75 20.11
CA MET A 188 -3.36 -11.84 20.94
C MET A 188 -3.35 -13.05 21.87
N ARG A 189 -2.69 -14.15 21.48
CA ARG A 189 -2.61 -15.36 22.32
C ARG A 189 -1.72 -15.17 23.54
N ASP A 190 -0.55 -14.52 23.34
CA ASP A 190 0.45 -14.32 24.37
C ASP A 190 0.32 -12.96 25.05
N GLU A 191 -0.61 -12.12 24.61
CA GLU A 191 -0.85 -10.75 25.08
C GLU A 191 0.41 -9.89 25.06
N LYS A 192 1.19 -9.95 23.96
CA LYS A 192 2.49 -9.28 23.82
C LYS A 192 2.61 -8.45 22.57
N TRP A 193 3.19 -7.26 22.76
CA TRP A 193 3.64 -6.43 21.65
C TRP A 193 4.94 -6.95 21.05
N ASP A 194 5.00 -7.01 19.71
CA ASP A 194 6.26 -7.20 19.02
C ASP A 194 7.07 -5.89 19.10
N LYS A 195 8.15 -5.96 19.85
CA LYS A 195 9.08 -4.83 20.06
C LYS A 195 10.38 -5.00 19.29
N SER A 196 10.50 -6.01 18.45
CA SER A 196 11.72 -6.32 17.73
C SER A 196 12.05 -5.29 16.65
N CYS A 197 11.02 -4.80 15.97
CA CYS A 197 11.14 -3.75 14.97
C CYS A 197 9.83 -2.98 14.82
N VAL A 198 9.93 -1.80 14.19
CA VAL A 198 8.77 -1.05 13.68
C VAL A 198 9.00 -0.81 12.19
N ILE A 199 7.99 -1.10 11.38
CA ILE A 199 8.04 -0.93 9.92
C ILE A 199 7.56 0.47 9.55
N VAL A 200 8.05 0.99 8.44
CA VAL A 200 7.75 2.34 7.92
C VAL A 200 6.27 2.59 7.65
N ASP A 201 5.48 1.54 7.48
CA ASP A 201 4.02 1.60 7.29
C ASP A 201 3.25 2.14 8.52
N THR A 202 3.92 2.25 9.69
CA THR A 202 3.40 3.03 10.81
C THR A 202 3.02 4.46 10.38
N GLY A 203 3.56 4.95 9.25
CA GLY A 203 3.20 6.22 8.61
C GLY A 203 1.70 6.41 8.38
N PHE A 204 0.93 5.34 8.12
CA PHE A 204 -0.53 5.38 7.96
C PHE A 204 -1.26 6.06 9.12
N THR A 205 -0.68 5.97 10.32
CA THR A 205 -1.20 6.64 11.51
C THR A 205 -1.38 8.14 11.30
N GLY A 206 -0.42 8.79 10.64
CA GLY A 206 -0.51 10.22 10.33
C GLY A 206 -1.74 10.58 9.50
N GLY A 207 -2.10 9.75 8.51
CA GLY A 207 -3.28 9.93 7.67
C GLY A 207 -4.59 9.84 8.47
N LEU A 208 -4.75 8.79 9.28
CA LEU A 208 -5.93 8.59 10.12
C LEU A 208 -6.17 9.77 11.08
N PHE A 209 -5.15 10.13 11.84
CA PHE A 209 -5.28 11.18 12.86
C PHE A 209 -5.50 12.57 12.27
N SER A 210 -4.88 12.85 11.12
CA SER A 210 -5.12 14.10 10.39
C SER A 210 -6.58 14.24 9.97
N ARG A 211 -7.13 13.22 9.32
CA ARG A 211 -8.50 13.26 8.80
C ARG A 211 -9.54 13.23 9.93
N LEU A 212 -9.30 12.47 11.00
CA LEU A 212 -10.18 12.50 12.18
C LEU A 212 -10.21 13.89 12.83
N TYR A 213 -9.05 14.55 12.96
CA TYR A 213 -9.03 15.91 13.48
C TYR A 213 -9.77 16.90 12.57
N GLU A 214 -9.57 16.84 11.24
CA GLU A 214 -10.30 17.69 10.28
C GLU A 214 -11.83 17.51 10.37
N ILE A 215 -12.29 16.30 10.69
CA ILE A 215 -13.74 15.98 10.77
C ILE A 215 -14.32 16.34 12.11
N THR A 216 -13.61 16.03 13.21
CA THR A 216 -14.18 16.05 14.57
C THR A 216 -13.74 17.25 15.39
N HIS A 217 -12.61 17.86 15.04
CA HIS A 217 -11.91 18.91 15.81
C HIS A 217 -11.56 18.49 17.25
N GLU A 218 -11.43 17.17 17.51
CA GLU A 218 -11.05 16.68 18.83
C GLU A 218 -9.55 16.81 19.06
N GLU A 219 -9.18 17.60 20.07
CA GLU A 219 -7.78 17.91 20.40
C GLU A 219 -6.92 16.66 20.67
N LYS A 220 -7.51 15.56 21.14
CA LYS A 220 -6.78 14.31 21.37
C LYS A 220 -6.09 13.81 20.10
N TYR A 221 -6.76 13.93 18.93
CA TYR A 221 -6.21 13.51 17.64
C TYR A 221 -5.09 14.44 17.17
N LEU A 222 -5.27 15.76 17.35
CA LEU A 222 -4.23 16.73 17.01
C LEU A 222 -2.98 16.55 17.86
N ASN A 223 -3.15 16.37 19.16
CA ASN A 223 -2.04 16.20 20.11
C ASN A 223 -1.26 14.90 19.83
N PHE A 224 -1.97 13.82 19.51
CA PHE A 224 -1.33 12.58 19.10
C PHE A 224 -0.58 12.75 17.76
N LEU A 225 -1.22 13.36 16.76
CA LEU A 225 -0.64 13.61 15.45
C LEU A 225 0.68 14.38 15.52
N LYS A 226 0.73 15.48 16.28
CA LYS A 226 1.95 16.28 16.45
C LYS A 226 3.11 15.43 16.97
N ARG A 227 2.87 14.69 18.07
CA ARG A 227 3.88 13.84 18.69
C ARG A 227 4.33 12.73 17.76
N PHE A 228 3.38 12.06 17.08
CA PHE A 228 3.66 10.99 16.15
C PHE A 228 4.51 11.46 14.97
N VAL A 229 4.12 12.54 14.30
CA VAL A 229 4.78 12.99 13.05
C VAL A 229 6.22 13.44 13.32
N ASP A 230 6.46 14.19 14.40
CA ASP A 230 7.81 14.61 14.76
C ASP A 230 8.74 13.42 14.97
N ARG A 231 8.25 12.44 15.72
CA ARG A 231 9.02 11.23 16.01
C ARG A 231 9.17 10.32 14.80
N TYR A 232 8.13 10.21 13.97
CA TYR A 232 8.17 9.43 12.75
C TYR A 232 9.24 9.93 11.79
N ILE A 233 9.27 11.23 11.54
CA ILE A 233 10.30 11.84 10.68
C ILE A 233 11.69 11.61 11.26
N GLU A 234 11.87 11.83 12.56
CA GLU A 234 13.17 11.64 13.23
C GLU A 234 13.71 10.21 13.05
N LEU A 235 12.84 9.21 13.20
CA LEU A 235 13.25 7.81 13.20
C LEU A 235 13.40 7.21 11.81
N PHE A 236 12.51 7.55 10.88
CA PHE A 236 12.43 6.86 9.60
C PHE A 236 13.01 7.64 8.43
N TYR A 237 13.01 8.97 8.47
CA TYR A 237 13.55 9.76 7.37
C TYR A 237 15.08 9.79 7.41
N ASN A 238 15.69 9.47 6.28
CA ASN A 238 17.13 9.58 6.08
C ASN A 238 17.44 10.80 5.18
N PRO A 239 17.95 11.90 5.73
CA PRO A 239 18.20 13.11 4.96
C PRO A 239 19.30 12.94 3.90
N SER A 240 20.22 11.99 4.07
CA SER A 240 21.27 11.70 3.09
C SER A 240 20.75 10.90 1.89
N ALA A 241 19.68 10.13 2.10
CA ALA A 241 19.03 9.35 1.04
C ALA A 241 17.79 10.04 0.47
N TYR A 242 17.33 11.14 1.07
CA TYR A 242 16.07 11.83 0.74
C TYR A 242 14.88 10.90 0.67
N GLY A 243 14.72 10.03 1.68
CA GLY A 243 13.66 9.06 1.73
C GLY A 243 13.63 8.31 3.05
N PHE A 244 12.70 7.37 3.17
CA PHE A 244 12.41 6.64 4.39
C PHE A 244 13.04 5.25 4.38
N CYS A 245 13.67 4.86 5.50
CA CYS A 245 14.16 3.49 5.69
C CYS A 245 12.99 2.50 5.79
N THR A 246 13.26 1.21 5.59
CA THR A 246 12.21 0.17 5.63
C THR A 246 11.68 -0.05 7.03
N SER A 247 12.55 0.00 8.05
CA SER A 247 12.18 -0.25 9.44
C SER A 247 13.21 0.35 10.40
N ILE A 248 12.87 0.38 11.67
CA ILE A 248 13.80 0.59 12.77
C ILE A 248 13.82 -0.65 13.66
N ASP A 249 14.96 -0.95 14.27
CA ASP A 249 15.09 -2.02 15.24
C ASP A 249 14.61 -1.59 16.64
N LYS A 250 14.73 -2.50 17.62
CA LYS A 250 14.34 -2.25 19.01
C LYS A 250 15.08 -1.05 19.68
N ASP A 251 16.24 -0.71 19.16
CA ASP A 251 17.10 0.38 19.65
C ASP A 251 16.95 1.66 18.80
N ASN A 252 15.97 1.68 17.89
CA ASN A 252 15.63 2.74 16.93
C ASN A 252 16.69 3.00 15.85
N HIS A 253 17.55 2.05 15.54
CA HIS A 253 18.47 2.17 14.41
C HIS A 253 17.76 1.86 13.11
N GLN A 254 17.96 2.70 12.10
CA GLN A 254 17.39 2.52 10.78
C GLN A 254 17.90 1.23 10.12
N GLN A 255 16.97 0.46 9.55
CA GLN A 255 17.23 -0.82 8.92
C GLN A 255 16.68 -0.86 7.48
N GLY A 256 17.31 -1.71 6.65
CA GLY A 256 16.91 -1.92 5.27
C GLY A 256 17.26 -0.71 4.38
N GLY A 257 16.87 -0.77 3.14
CA GLY A 257 17.02 0.34 2.21
C GLY A 257 15.70 1.11 2.08
N MET A 258 15.56 1.87 1.00
CA MET A 258 14.30 2.54 0.67
C MET A 258 13.37 1.56 -0.05
N PHE A 259 12.45 0.98 0.68
CA PHE A 259 11.38 0.17 0.14
C PHE A 259 10.42 1.06 -0.67
N GLY A 260 10.12 0.71 -1.93
CA GLY A 260 9.33 1.57 -2.82
C GLY A 260 7.97 1.96 -2.23
N ARG A 261 7.17 0.98 -1.81
CA ARG A 261 5.89 1.24 -1.13
C ARG A 261 6.06 1.99 0.19
N GLY A 262 7.16 1.78 0.90
CA GLY A 262 7.43 2.48 2.14
C GLY A 262 7.51 4.00 1.98
N GLN A 263 7.95 4.47 0.82
CA GLN A 263 7.92 5.90 0.52
C GLN A 263 6.48 6.41 0.37
N ALA A 264 5.63 5.64 -0.32
CA ALA A 264 4.20 5.96 -0.43
C ALA A 264 3.51 5.95 0.94
N TRP A 265 3.76 4.93 1.76
CA TRP A 265 3.17 4.85 3.11
C TRP A 265 3.54 6.04 4.01
N ALA A 266 4.77 6.54 3.86
CA ALA A 266 5.18 7.78 4.54
C ALA A 266 4.41 8.99 4.00
N LEU A 267 4.25 9.10 2.68
CA LEU A 267 3.52 10.19 2.04
C LEU A 267 2.02 10.16 2.38
N GLU A 268 1.39 8.98 2.42
CA GLU A 268 -0.02 8.81 2.84
C GLU A 268 -0.28 9.32 4.27
N GLY A 269 0.75 9.32 5.13
CA GLY A 269 0.66 9.93 6.46
C GLY A 269 1.03 11.41 6.48
N LEU A 270 2.12 11.78 5.83
CA LEU A 270 2.69 13.13 5.94
C LEU A 270 1.93 14.19 5.14
N ILE A 271 1.36 13.84 3.97
CA ILE A 271 0.59 14.79 3.17
C ILE A 271 -0.65 15.28 3.92
N PRO A 272 -1.50 14.40 4.48
CA PRO A 272 -2.60 14.86 5.34
C PRO A 272 -2.12 15.58 6.60
N ALA A 273 -1.03 15.12 7.22
CA ALA A 273 -0.47 15.79 8.39
C ALA A 273 -0.02 17.23 8.08
N TYR A 274 0.59 17.45 6.93
CA TYR A 274 0.93 18.81 6.49
C TYR A 274 -0.33 19.67 6.28
N LYS A 275 -1.42 19.13 5.77
CA LYS A 275 -2.69 19.88 5.62
C LYS A 275 -3.18 20.45 6.94
N VAL A 276 -3.03 19.67 8.02
CA VAL A 276 -3.47 20.03 9.37
C VAL A 276 -2.45 20.94 10.06
N LEU A 277 -1.19 20.51 10.11
CA LEU A 277 -0.16 21.12 10.95
C LEU A 277 0.49 22.35 10.31
N LYS A 278 0.51 22.44 8.98
CA LYS A 278 1.20 23.49 8.20
C LYS A 278 2.67 23.68 8.56
N ASP A 279 3.31 22.62 9.03
CA ASP A 279 4.70 22.65 9.47
C ASP A 279 5.66 22.57 8.26
N ASN A 280 6.56 23.54 8.16
CA ASN A 280 7.55 23.61 7.09
C ASN A 280 8.52 22.43 7.08
N LYS A 281 8.84 21.83 8.22
CA LYS A 281 9.68 20.62 8.30
C LYS A 281 9.01 19.46 7.56
N ILE A 282 7.71 19.26 7.77
CA ILE A 282 6.94 18.23 7.08
C ILE A 282 6.96 18.49 5.58
N LYS A 283 6.72 19.75 5.16
CA LYS A 283 6.77 20.15 3.74
C LYS A 283 8.11 19.83 3.10
N MET A 284 9.21 20.21 3.75
CA MET A 284 10.55 19.96 3.24
C MET A 284 10.85 18.46 3.05
N VAL A 285 10.39 17.62 3.98
CA VAL A 285 10.54 16.16 3.90
C VAL A 285 9.72 15.60 2.74
N ILE A 286 8.48 16.05 2.55
CA ILE A 286 7.63 15.62 1.43
C ILE A 286 8.27 16.03 0.10
N ASP A 287 8.66 17.30 -0.05
CA ASP A 287 9.28 17.82 -1.27
C ASP A 287 10.55 17.04 -1.64
N ALA A 288 11.43 16.81 -0.66
CA ALA A 288 12.67 16.07 -0.88
C ALA A 288 12.41 14.60 -1.26
N THR A 289 11.45 13.96 -0.63
CA THR A 289 11.07 12.57 -0.93
C THR A 289 10.49 12.46 -2.34
N ILE A 290 9.60 13.38 -2.74
CA ILE A 290 8.99 13.39 -4.07
C ILE A 290 10.03 13.70 -5.15
N ASP A 291 10.89 14.67 -4.94
CA ASP A 291 11.99 14.98 -5.87
C ASP A 291 12.90 13.75 -6.07
N ASN A 292 13.18 13.02 -5.02
CA ASN A 292 13.95 11.80 -5.08
C ASN A 292 13.21 10.68 -5.82
N LEU A 293 11.92 10.50 -5.57
CA LEU A 293 11.09 9.54 -6.30
C LEU A 293 11.05 9.83 -7.81
N ILE A 294 10.93 11.09 -8.21
CA ILE A 294 10.99 11.48 -9.63
C ILE A 294 12.34 11.09 -10.24
N LYS A 295 13.46 11.29 -9.54
CA LYS A 295 14.80 10.91 -10.00
C LYS A 295 14.99 9.40 -10.10
N MET A 296 14.37 8.64 -9.20
CA MET A 296 14.47 7.17 -9.13
C MET A 296 13.46 6.44 -10.00
N GLN A 297 12.53 7.14 -10.63
CA GLN A 297 11.58 6.54 -11.55
C GLN A 297 12.29 5.94 -12.76
N CYS A 298 12.03 4.69 -13.07
CA CYS A 298 12.57 4.01 -14.24
C CYS A 298 12.11 4.68 -15.55
N ASN A 299 12.88 4.49 -16.63
CA ASN A 299 12.57 5.10 -17.93
C ASN A 299 11.21 4.65 -18.49
N ASN A 300 10.77 3.44 -18.13
CA ASN A 300 9.44 2.91 -18.52
C ASN A 300 8.28 3.43 -17.67
N GLY A 301 8.55 4.20 -16.60
CA GLY A 301 7.56 4.78 -15.72
C GLY A 301 7.36 4.05 -14.39
N GLY A 302 7.97 2.87 -14.20
CA GLY A 302 7.87 2.09 -12.96
C GLY A 302 8.82 2.57 -11.84
N TRP A 303 8.68 1.96 -10.67
CA TRP A 303 9.63 2.06 -9.56
C TRP A 303 10.02 0.66 -9.09
N ALA A 304 11.29 0.52 -8.71
CA ALA A 304 11.78 -0.72 -8.15
C ALA A 304 11.11 -1.05 -6.80
N TYR A 305 10.95 -2.34 -6.51
CA TYR A 305 10.49 -2.83 -5.22
C TYR A 305 11.30 -2.24 -4.06
N ASN A 306 12.61 -2.18 -4.21
CA ASN A 306 13.50 -1.46 -3.31
C ASN A 306 14.35 -0.49 -4.11
N LEU A 307 14.18 0.82 -3.86
CA LEU A 307 14.81 1.89 -4.62
C LEU A 307 16.34 1.89 -4.51
N THR A 308 16.88 1.39 -3.40
CA THR A 308 18.33 1.21 -3.21
C THR A 308 18.86 -0.10 -3.82
N LYS A 309 17.97 -1.00 -4.24
CA LYS A 309 18.29 -2.30 -4.85
C LYS A 309 17.46 -2.52 -6.12
N PRO A 310 17.66 -1.72 -7.17
CA PRO A 310 16.78 -1.71 -8.35
C PRO A 310 16.76 -3.05 -9.11
N LEU A 311 17.74 -3.92 -8.88
CA LEU A 311 17.77 -5.28 -9.45
C LEU A 311 16.69 -6.21 -8.87
N MET A 312 16.01 -5.83 -7.80
CA MET A 312 14.92 -6.65 -7.23
C MET A 312 13.64 -6.64 -8.07
N GLY A 313 13.59 -5.88 -9.15
CA GLY A 313 12.43 -5.77 -10.03
C GLY A 313 11.53 -4.59 -9.65
N GLU A 314 10.57 -4.31 -10.52
CA GLU A 314 9.54 -3.27 -10.31
C GLU A 314 8.34 -3.87 -9.59
N ASP A 315 7.67 -3.06 -8.74
CA ASP A 315 6.53 -3.51 -7.94
C ASP A 315 5.26 -2.77 -8.37
N CYS A 316 4.29 -3.47 -8.92
CA CYS A 316 3.01 -2.89 -9.35
C CYS A 316 2.30 -2.12 -8.23
N LYS A 317 2.41 -2.60 -6.99
CA LYS A 317 1.83 -1.93 -5.82
C LYS A 317 2.53 -0.61 -5.54
N ALA A 318 3.86 -0.56 -5.66
CA ALA A 318 4.61 0.66 -5.47
C ALA A 318 4.31 1.69 -6.57
N VAL A 319 4.25 1.24 -7.84
CA VAL A 319 4.04 2.13 -8.99
C VAL A 319 2.72 2.90 -8.88
N SER A 320 1.63 2.21 -8.61
CA SER A 320 0.30 2.85 -8.57
C SER A 320 0.15 3.78 -7.37
N VAL A 321 0.57 3.35 -6.17
CA VAL A 321 0.37 4.14 -4.95
C VAL A 321 1.30 5.36 -4.88
N ILE A 322 2.58 5.21 -5.24
CA ILE A 322 3.51 6.35 -5.30
C ILE A 322 2.94 7.45 -6.20
N ALA A 323 2.51 7.08 -7.41
CA ALA A 323 1.99 8.04 -8.37
C ALA A 323 0.72 8.74 -7.87
N LYS A 324 -0.18 8.00 -7.19
CA LYS A 324 -1.39 8.56 -6.57
C LYS A 324 -1.03 9.57 -5.48
N ASP A 325 -0.12 9.23 -4.56
CA ASP A 325 0.29 10.14 -3.49
C ASP A 325 1.01 11.38 -4.02
N MET A 326 1.84 11.20 -5.04
CA MET A 326 2.45 12.33 -5.74
C MET A 326 1.39 13.27 -6.33
N MET A 327 0.28 12.75 -6.89
CA MET A 327 -0.82 13.58 -7.39
C MET A 327 -1.58 14.27 -6.26
N GLU A 328 -1.69 13.70 -5.07
CA GLU A 328 -2.21 14.41 -3.89
C GLU A 328 -1.34 15.63 -3.54
N TRP A 329 -0.02 15.51 -3.68
CA TRP A 329 0.89 16.63 -3.48
C TRP A 329 0.88 17.64 -4.64
N TYR A 330 0.67 17.17 -5.88
CA TYR A 330 0.47 18.04 -7.05
C TYR A 330 -0.67 19.06 -6.80
N ALA A 331 -1.75 18.66 -6.15
CA ALA A 331 -2.86 19.55 -5.82
C ALA A 331 -2.46 20.77 -4.96
N PHE A 332 -1.32 20.70 -4.23
CA PHE A 332 -0.79 21.83 -3.45
C PHE A 332 0.28 22.63 -4.20
N THR A 333 1.04 21.98 -5.07
CA THR A 333 2.26 22.56 -5.64
C THR A 333 2.09 22.99 -7.09
N ASN A 334 1.16 22.37 -7.82
CA ASN A 334 1.05 22.47 -9.28
C ASN A 334 2.35 22.15 -10.03
N ASP A 335 3.25 21.36 -9.43
CA ASP A 335 4.53 21.00 -10.06
C ASP A 335 4.32 19.98 -11.19
N MET A 336 4.47 20.45 -12.41
CA MET A 336 4.29 19.64 -13.63
C MET A 336 5.24 18.44 -13.73
N ARG A 337 6.35 18.41 -12.99
CA ARG A 337 7.23 17.23 -12.93
C ARG A 337 6.52 16.06 -12.27
N ILE A 338 5.75 16.34 -11.20
CA ILE A 338 4.94 15.37 -10.50
C ILE A 338 3.91 14.76 -11.44
N ARG A 339 3.14 15.60 -12.11
CA ARG A 339 2.11 15.16 -13.05
C ARG A 339 2.68 14.27 -14.16
N ARG A 340 3.77 14.70 -14.81
CA ARG A 340 4.44 13.91 -15.85
C ARG A 340 4.93 12.55 -15.33
N SER A 341 5.45 12.52 -14.12
CA SER A 341 5.86 11.26 -13.47
C SER A 341 4.65 10.34 -13.23
N ALA A 342 3.53 10.88 -12.76
CA ALA A 342 2.29 10.13 -12.54
C ALA A 342 1.68 9.60 -13.86
N GLU A 343 1.68 10.39 -14.93
CA GLU A 343 1.25 9.98 -16.28
C GLU A 343 2.08 8.78 -16.80
N ARG A 344 3.40 8.82 -16.63
CA ARG A 344 4.30 7.70 -16.99
C ARG A 344 4.02 6.45 -16.16
N ALA A 345 3.73 6.61 -14.88
CA ALA A 345 3.37 5.50 -14.00
C ALA A 345 2.04 4.86 -14.40
N LEU A 346 1.04 5.67 -14.77
CA LEU A 346 -0.23 5.14 -15.28
C LEU A 346 -0.05 4.37 -16.60
N ASP A 347 0.82 4.87 -17.49
CA ASP A 347 1.16 4.15 -18.72
C ASP A 347 1.90 2.83 -18.44
N TRP A 348 2.75 2.81 -17.41
CA TRP A 348 3.37 1.57 -16.94
C TRP A 348 2.29 0.57 -16.47
N CYS A 349 1.32 1.00 -15.67
CA CYS A 349 0.21 0.16 -15.23
C CYS A 349 -0.57 -0.44 -16.42
N ARG A 350 -0.89 0.38 -17.43
CA ARG A 350 -1.57 -0.09 -18.64
C ARG A 350 -0.78 -1.14 -19.40
N LYS A 351 0.52 -0.93 -19.58
CA LYS A 351 1.42 -1.86 -20.27
C LYS A 351 1.57 -3.20 -19.54
N HIS A 352 1.40 -3.21 -18.22
CA HIS A 352 1.51 -4.40 -17.38
C HIS A 352 0.15 -5.03 -17.03
N THR A 353 -0.94 -4.53 -17.60
CA THR A 353 -2.29 -5.08 -17.41
C THR A 353 -2.51 -6.28 -18.30
N ALA A 354 -2.87 -7.43 -17.72
CA ALA A 354 -3.26 -8.62 -18.45
C ALA A 354 -4.55 -8.38 -19.25
N ILE A 355 -4.56 -8.77 -20.52
CA ILE A 355 -5.70 -8.55 -21.43
C ILE A 355 -6.51 -9.81 -21.71
N GLU A 356 -6.04 -10.97 -21.26
CA GLU A 356 -6.71 -12.27 -21.39
C GLU A 356 -6.38 -13.19 -20.20
N GLY A 357 -7.00 -14.33 -20.12
CA GLY A 357 -6.83 -15.32 -19.06
C GLY A 357 -7.64 -15.03 -17.81
N GLU A 358 -7.47 -15.85 -16.77
CA GLU A 358 -8.22 -15.77 -15.51
C GLU A 358 -7.93 -14.49 -14.72
N ALA A 359 -6.70 -14.01 -14.76
CA ALA A 359 -6.29 -12.76 -14.14
C ALA A 359 -6.43 -11.53 -15.05
N LYS A 360 -7.32 -11.59 -16.06
CA LYS A 360 -7.57 -10.47 -16.97
C LYS A 360 -7.88 -9.19 -16.19
N GLY A 361 -7.15 -8.12 -16.50
CA GLY A 361 -7.24 -6.83 -15.81
C GLY A 361 -6.26 -6.66 -14.64
N GLY A 362 -5.57 -7.73 -14.21
CA GLY A 362 -4.54 -7.62 -13.20
C GLY A 362 -3.30 -6.89 -13.71
N ILE A 363 -2.75 -6.00 -12.90
CA ILE A 363 -1.49 -5.31 -13.19
C ILE A 363 -0.36 -6.18 -12.64
N PHE A 364 0.38 -6.83 -13.54
CA PHE A 364 1.45 -7.73 -13.17
C PHE A 364 2.77 -7.03 -12.95
N SER A 365 3.48 -7.47 -11.92
CA SER A 365 4.89 -7.20 -11.75
C SER A 365 5.64 -8.49 -11.44
N PHE A 366 6.94 -8.46 -11.70
CA PHE A 366 7.84 -9.53 -11.34
C PHE A 366 8.85 -8.98 -10.34
N CYS A 367 8.52 -9.13 -9.07
CA CYS A 367 9.35 -8.66 -7.97
C CYS A 367 9.40 -9.71 -6.86
N MET A 368 10.37 -9.56 -5.97
CA MET A 368 10.39 -10.35 -4.75
C MET A 368 9.28 -9.87 -3.82
N GLU A 369 8.39 -10.77 -3.43
CA GLU A 369 7.29 -10.49 -2.52
C GLU A 369 7.30 -11.46 -1.34
N GLY A 370 7.89 -11.02 -0.24
CA GLY A 370 8.08 -11.86 0.93
C GLY A 370 6.81 -12.27 1.66
N ALA A 371 5.71 -11.52 1.48
CA ALA A 371 4.42 -11.83 2.10
C ALA A 371 3.68 -13.00 1.41
N ILE A 372 3.96 -13.24 0.12
CA ILE A 372 3.28 -14.27 -0.67
C ILE A 372 4.15 -15.49 -0.85
N VAL A 373 5.40 -15.28 -1.19
CA VAL A 373 6.32 -16.35 -1.53
C VAL A 373 7.67 -16.00 -0.94
N GLN A 374 8.08 -16.71 0.08
CA GLN A 374 9.34 -16.46 0.75
C GLN A 374 10.51 -16.45 -0.24
N ASN A 375 11.08 -15.26 -0.48
CA ASN A 375 12.25 -15.00 -1.32
C ASN A 375 12.10 -15.20 -2.82
N LEU A 376 10.94 -14.81 -3.44
CA LEU A 376 10.74 -15.21 -4.81
C LEU A 376 10.43 -14.11 -5.79
N TYR A 377 11.07 -14.19 -6.93
CA TYR A 377 10.70 -13.50 -8.14
C TYR A 377 9.54 -14.27 -8.77
N THR A 378 8.32 -13.83 -8.51
CA THR A 378 7.11 -14.41 -9.11
C THR A 378 6.28 -13.34 -9.81
N ALA A 379 5.58 -13.72 -10.87
CA ALA A 379 4.65 -12.83 -11.53
C ALA A 379 3.37 -12.76 -10.70
N CYS A 380 3.11 -11.61 -10.09
CA CYS A 380 1.93 -11.38 -9.29
C CYS A 380 1.16 -10.16 -9.80
N ALA A 381 -0.16 -10.26 -9.80
CA ALA A 381 -1.05 -9.12 -9.93
C ALA A 381 -1.76 -8.88 -8.59
N PHE A 382 -1.76 -7.64 -8.13
CA PHE A 382 -2.40 -7.28 -6.87
C PHE A 382 -3.63 -6.42 -7.10
N VAL A 383 -4.73 -6.76 -6.44
CA VAL A 383 -5.98 -5.97 -6.43
C VAL A 383 -5.71 -4.54 -5.92
N TYR A 384 -4.87 -4.41 -4.91
CA TYR A 384 -4.38 -3.13 -4.39
C TYR A 384 -3.81 -2.23 -5.49
N ALA A 385 -2.98 -2.77 -6.40
CA ALA A 385 -2.40 -2.02 -7.51
C ALA A 385 -3.46 -1.51 -8.48
N SER A 386 -4.45 -2.35 -8.79
CA SER A 386 -5.57 -1.99 -9.66
C SER A 386 -6.46 -0.92 -9.05
N ALA A 387 -6.73 -1.00 -7.74
CA ALA A 387 -7.51 0.00 -7.02
C ALA A 387 -6.85 1.40 -7.08
N TYR A 388 -5.55 1.48 -6.79
CA TYR A 388 -4.83 2.75 -6.88
C TYR A 388 -4.62 3.25 -8.31
N ALA A 389 -4.52 2.36 -9.31
CA ALA A 389 -4.45 2.76 -10.71
C ALA A 389 -5.76 3.41 -11.20
N ILE A 390 -6.91 2.91 -10.72
CA ILE A 390 -8.22 3.52 -10.98
C ILE A 390 -8.28 4.93 -10.37
N GLU A 391 -7.88 5.08 -9.12
CA GLU A 391 -7.88 6.37 -8.43
C GLU A 391 -6.94 7.37 -9.11
N LEU A 392 -5.72 6.93 -9.44
CA LEU A 392 -4.74 7.73 -10.18
C LEU A 392 -5.28 8.22 -11.53
N GLU A 393 -5.93 7.32 -12.28
CA GLU A 393 -6.52 7.71 -13.58
C GLU A 393 -7.59 8.80 -13.42
N GLN A 394 -8.40 8.71 -12.39
CA GLN A 394 -9.41 9.73 -12.10
C GLN A 394 -8.79 11.06 -11.70
N MET A 395 -7.78 11.05 -10.82
CA MET A 395 -7.07 12.27 -10.42
C MET A 395 -6.45 12.96 -11.64
N LEU A 396 -5.82 12.21 -12.54
CA LEU A 396 -5.23 12.77 -13.75
C LEU A 396 -6.29 13.36 -14.70
N LYS A 397 -7.48 12.76 -14.79
CA LYS A 397 -8.62 13.30 -15.58
C LYS A 397 -9.18 14.60 -15.01
N GLN A 398 -9.32 14.69 -13.68
CA GLN A 398 -9.82 15.90 -13.01
C GLN A 398 -8.95 17.14 -13.24
N TRP A 399 -7.65 16.95 -13.42
CA TRP A 399 -6.68 18.03 -13.66
C TRP A 399 -6.37 18.24 -15.15
N THR A 400 -7.10 17.59 -16.05
CA THR A 400 -6.98 17.82 -17.51
C THR A 400 -7.95 18.95 -17.88
N ILE A 401 -7.49 20.18 -17.74
CA ILE A 401 -8.15 21.39 -18.27
C ILE A 401 -7.23 22.00 -19.31
#